data_c61ea103e652c4239d568deed2131030
#
_entry.id   c61ea103e652c4239d568deed2131030
#
_cell.length_a   1.000
_cell.length_b   1.000
_cell.length_c   1.000
_cell.angle_alpha   90.00
_cell.angle_beta   90.00
_cell.angle_gamma   90.00
#
_symmetry.space_group_name_H-M   'P 1'
#
loop_
_entity.id
_entity.type
_entity.pdbx_description
1 polymer ?
#
loop_
_entity_poly.entity_id
_entity_poly.type
_entity_poly.pdbx_seq_one_letter_code
_entity_poly.pdbx_strand_id
1 'polypeptide(L)'
;MPEELIDPKSTLSGETPEMRDVTNWYFRLTEFNGLLKEYVEDIRKKKNVRRIVWETMEESLGDPVIYIQEKYLEQYKAIEDQLPEHENSDLENIKGSFTVSFDKLEKREKACPILTNAMIRYRTGKTLVPLRLTGNIEWGVKAPKLEDEEDLTVWVWPESLWAPISFTKAYFKRKGMSDDEWKKYWCQKDATVYQFIGQDNIYFYGVAQMPLWMAQQGKDHLSIHPEDGQLQLTTLVANHHILFLDKKASSSSEIKPPMAADLLNYYTADQLRAHFLSLALGNKSVSFMPQPLNPDANSNEPDPVLAQGNLYTNVLNRMIRGCFYSTQKYFDGVLPYGEVTADVKAQAERTILNYENHMYRFELHQIINDLDSYIRNASKFWSKNSNNEENIRQTLIDAFYMVRVATVLSHPVVPDGCEKTCDYLRIDRDKFFSWDNIFKDIYELIDDKENHKLVELKEKEDFYVKHPSQFRQD
;
A
#
# COMPACT_ATOMS: atom_id res chain seq x y z
N MET A 1 21.66 8.40 -11.78
CA MET A 1 22.25 9.54 -12.55
C MET A 1 23.28 8.95 -13.49
N PRO A 2 23.55 9.56 -14.68
CA PRO A 2 24.57 9.03 -15.61
C PRO A 2 25.93 8.81 -14.95
N GLU A 3 26.30 9.68 -14.01
CA GLU A 3 27.56 9.64 -13.27
C GLU A 3 27.67 8.45 -12.30
N GLU A 4 26.56 7.77 -12.01
CA GLU A 4 26.54 6.58 -11.15
C GLU A 4 26.78 5.29 -11.92
N LEU A 5 26.78 5.37 -13.25
CA LEU A 5 26.98 4.20 -14.12
C LEU A 5 28.47 3.96 -14.34
N ILE A 6 28.91 2.74 -14.11
CA ILE A 6 30.29 2.28 -14.41
C ILE A 6 30.24 1.48 -15.71
N ASP A 7 30.98 1.94 -16.72
CA ASP A 7 31.04 1.32 -18.06
C ASP A 7 29.64 0.94 -18.62
N PRO A 8 28.72 1.92 -18.72
CA PRO A 8 27.34 1.63 -19.14
C PRO A 8 27.31 1.09 -20.57
N LYS A 9 26.52 0.02 -20.76
CA LYS A 9 26.24 -0.55 -22.09
C LYS A 9 24.74 -0.75 -22.25
N SER A 10 24.24 -0.45 -23.43
CA SER A 10 22.85 -0.74 -23.80
C SER A 10 22.57 -2.25 -23.74
N THR A 11 21.54 -2.65 -23.00
CA THR A 11 21.10 -4.06 -22.97
C THR A 11 20.48 -4.52 -24.30
N LEU A 12 20.12 -3.59 -25.17
CA LEU A 12 19.52 -3.89 -26.49
C LEU A 12 20.56 -3.93 -27.59
N SER A 13 21.47 -2.96 -27.67
CA SER A 13 22.47 -2.83 -28.74
C SER A 13 23.88 -3.23 -28.35
N GLY A 14 24.19 -3.30 -27.05
CA GLY A 14 25.55 -3.51 -26.53
C GLY A 14 26.46 -2.28 -26.65
N GLU A 15 25.97 -1.18 -27.19
CA GLU A 15 26.74 0.05 -27.41
C GLU A 15 26.87 0.87 -26.13
N THR A 16 27.92 1.69 -26.05
CA THR A 16 28.12 2.64 -24.96
C THR A 16 27.25 3.87 -25.20
N PRO A 17 26.42 4.32 -24.19
CA PRO A 17 25.62 5.53 -24.34
C PRO A 17 26.47 6.79 -24.53
N GLU A 18 26.00 7.68 -25.39
CA GLU A 18 26.60 9.00 -25.60
C GLU A 18 25.94 10.04 -24.70
N MET A 19 26.75 10.96 -24.15
CA MET A 19 26.26 12.14 -23.46
C MET A 19 25.83 13.18 -24.46
N ARG A 20 24.59 13.73 -24.30
CA ARG A 20 24.05 14.80 -25.15
C ARG A 20 23.41 15.86 -24.28
N ASP A 21 23.65 17.13 -24.62
CA ASP A 21 22.92 18.25 -24.05
C ASP A 21 21.53 18.32 -24.67
N VAL A 22 20.53 18.45 -23.83
CA VAL A 22 19.12 18.55 -24.23
C VAL A 22 18.43 19.68 -23.46
N THR A 23 17.55 20.41 -24.17
CA THR A 23 16.73 21.45 -23.56
C THR A 23 15.38 20.86 -23.15
N ASN A 24 14.95 21.09 -21.91
CA ASN A 24 13.68 20.63 -21.37
C ASN A 24 13.10 21.65 -20.39
N TRP A 25 11.82 21.55 -20.11
CA TRP A 25 11.19 22.31 -19.05
C TRP A 25 11.40 21.65 -17.71
N TYR A 26 11.63 22.49 -16.70
CA TYR A 26 11.82 22.04 -15.32
C TYR A 26 10.92 22.83 -14.38
N PHE A 27 10.24 22.13 -13.49
CA PHE A 27 9.55 22.74 -12.36
C PHE A 27 10.57 23.02 -11.25
N ARG A 28 10.57 24.23 -10.71
CA ARG A 28 11.52 24.69 -9.68
C ARG A 28 11.16 24.11 -8.31
N LEU A 29 11.30 22.80 -8.17
CA LEU A 29 10.96 22.06 -6.96
C LEU A 29 11.70 22.59 -5.73
N THR A 30 12.91 23.09 -5.91
CA THR A 30 13.76 23.68 -4.85
C THR A 30 13.13 24.89 -4.17
N GLU A 31 12.25 25.63 -4.84
CA GLU A 31 11.53 26.79 -4.24
C GLU A 31 10.50 26.34 -3.19
N PHE A 32 10.10 25.07 -3.18
CA PHE A 32 9.15 24.49 -2.24
C PHE A 32 9.80 23.80 -1.03
N ASN A 33 11.13 23.89 -0.86
CA ASN A 33 11.84 23.19 0.21
C ASN A 33 11.29 23.51 1.60
N GLY A 34 11.01 24.78 1.88
CA GLY A 34 10.43 25.22 3.16
C GLY A 34 9.05 24.60 3.42
N LEU A 35 8.15 24.66 2.44
CA LEU A 35 6.81 24.04 2.53
C LEU A 35 6.86 22.53 2.65
N LEU A 36 7.79 21.87 1.96
CA LEU A 36 7.97 20.42 2.09
C LEU A 36 8.49 20.03 3.47
N LYS A 37 9.42 20.80 4.06
CA LYS A 37 9.87 20.58 5.45
C LYS A 37 8.70 20.73 6.43
N GLU A 38 7.88 21.77 6.28
CA GLU A 38 6.66 21.98 7.07
C GLU A 38 5.68 20.81 6.90
N TYR A 39 5.45 20.36 5.67
CA TYR A 39 4.58 19.23 5.38
C TYR A 39 5.08 17.92 6.03
N VAL A 40 6.39 17.64 5.96
CA VAL A 40 6.99 16.47 6.61
C VAL A 40 6.80 16.52 8.13
N GLU A 41 6.98 17.69 8.76
CA GLU A 41 6.72 17.87 10.19
C GLU A 41 5.25 17.69 10.57
N ASP A 42 4.31 18.09 9.70
CA ASP A 42 2.89 17.86 9.90
C ASP A 42 2.52 16.38 9.82
N ILE A 43 2.94 15.70 8.74
CA ILE A 43 2.61 14.28 8.56
C ILE A 43 3.29 13.36 9.57
N ARG A 44 4.46 13.72 10.09
CA ARG A 44 5.17 12.99 11.14
C ARG A 44 4.33 12.86 12.42
N LYS A 45 3.48 13.82 12.71
CA LYS A 45 2.58 13.83 13.87
C LYS A 45 1.34 12.96 13.70
N LYS A 46 1.01 12.59 12.45
CA LYS A 46 -0.19 11.81 12.11
C LYS A 46 0.04 10.32 12.35
N LYS A 47 -0.87 9.68 13.08
CA LYS A 47 -0.80 8.24 13.40
C LYS A 47 -1.04 7.34 12.18
N ASN A 48 -1.70 7.86 11.15
CA ASN A 48 -2.06 7.15 9.93
C ASN A 48 -1.07 7.38 8.77
N VAL A 49 0.12 7.90 9.04
CA VAL A 49 1.21 8.01 8.06
C VAL A 49 2.35 7.10 8.49
N ARG A 50 2.74 6.19 7.61
CA ARG A 50 3.83 5.26 7.87
C ARG A 50 5.18 5.97 7.93
N ARG A 51 6.03 5.53 8.83
CA ARG A 51 7.36 6.10 9.09
C ARG A 51 8.21 6.23 7.82
N ILE A 52 8.21 5.21 6.97
CA ILE A 52 8.98 5.20 5.73
C ILE A 52 8.64 6.37 4.79
N VAL A 53 7.40 6.90 4.84
CA VAL A 53 6.97 8.00 3.97
C VAL A 53 7.74 9.27 4.32
N TRP A 54 7.63 9.73 5.57
CA TRP A 54 8.26 10.99 5.97
C TRP A 54 9.78 10.87 6.10
N GLU A 55 10.35 9.72 6.48
CA GLU A 55 11.82 9.51 6.47
C GLU A 55 12.40 9.62 5.05
N THR A 56 11.77 8.96 4.07
CA THR A 56 12.24 9.03 2.67
C THR A 56 12.09 10.42 2.07
N MET A 57 11.02 11.15 2.42
CA MET A 57 10.86 12.54 2.01
C MET A 57 11.94 13.41 2.63
N GLU A 58 12.17 13.30 3.94
CA GLU A 58 13.17 14.07 4.69
C GLU A 58 14.59 13.89 4.13
N GLU A 59 14.96 12.66 3.74
CA GLU A 59 16.25 12.39 3.09
C GLU A 59 16.47 13.23 1.82
N SER A 60 15.39 13.60 1.11
CA SER A 60 15.45 14.41 -0.12
C SER A 60 15.46 15.91 0.16
N LEU A 61 15.15 16.34 1.39
CA LEU A 61 15.07 17.75 1.79
C LEU A 61 16.35 18.27 2.45
N GLY A 62 17.37 17.43 2.52
CA GLY A 62 18.68 17.79 3.05
C GLY A 62 19.40 18.81 2.18
N ASP A 63 20.36 19.49 2.79
CA ASP A 63 21.25 20.38 2.06
C ASP A 63 22.10 19.60 1.05
N PRO A 64 22.54 20.25 -0.05
CA PRO A 64 23.41 19.61 -1.02
C PRO A 64 24.75 19.25 -0.39
N VAL A 65 25.03 17.97 -0.21
CA VAL A 65 26.27 17.50 0.44
C VAL A 65 27.07 16.57 -0.45
N ILE A 66 28.36 16.51 -0.18
CA ILE A 66 29.33 15.56 -0.75
C ILE A 66 29.97 14.81 0.41
N TYR A 67 30.02 13.49 0.32
CA TYR A 67 30.71 12.61 1.25
C TYR A 67 32.05 12.17 0.67
N ILE A 68 33.13 12.41 1.39
CA ILE A 68 34.52 12.08 0.99
C ILE A 68 35.10 11.15 2.04
N GLN A 69 35.76 10.06 1.59
CA GLN A 69 36.42 9.15 2.51
C GLN A 69 37.68 9.80 3.13
N GLU A 70 37.94 9.50 4.40
CA GLU A 70 39.05 10.03 5.19
C GLU A 70 40.40 9.90 4.49
N LYS A 71 40.65 8.82 3.75
CA LYS A 71 41.93 8.60 3.01
C LYS A 71 42.23 9.67 1.96
N TYR A 72 41.25 10.50 1.55
CA TYR A 72 41.41 11.60 0.60
C TYR A 72 41.58 12.97 1.29
N LEU A 73 41.66 13.02 2.63
CA LEU A 73 41.69 14.27 3.39
C LEU A 73 42.83 15.21 2.97
N GLU A 74 44.04 14.69 2.83
CA GLU A 74 45.18 15.51 2.44
C GLU A 74 45.08 16.05 1.00
N GLN A 75 44.53 15.24 0.09
CA GLN A 75 44.24 15.67 -1.28
C GLN A 75 43.16 16.72 -1.30
N TYR A 76 42.12 16.55 -0.47
CA TYR A 76 41.05 17.50 -0.33
C TYR A 76 41.53 18.86 0.19
N LYS A 77 42.33 18.90 1.28
CA LYS A 77 42.91 20.13 1.82
C LYS A 77 43.76 20.90 0.80
N ALA A 78 44.41 20.20 -0.12
CA ALA A 78 45.21 20.82 -1.15
C ALA A 78 44.40 21.56 -2.22
N ILE A 79 43.13 21.31 -2.35
CA ILE A 79 42.22 21.91 -3.36
C ILE A 79 41.01 22.63 -2.75
N GLU A 80 40.87 22.62 -1.43
CA GLU A 80 39.71 23.15 -0.71
C GLU A 80 39.39 24.61 -1.12
N ASP A 81 40.41 25.46 -1.24
CA ASP A 81 40.31 26.86 -1.67
C ASP A 81 39.75 27.05 -3.10
N GLN A 82 39.75 25.99 -3.92
CA GLN A 82 39.23 26.01 -5.28
C GLN A 82 37.74 25.71 -5.32
N LEU A 83 37.18 25.16 -4.23
CA LEU A 83 35.75 24.82 -4.16
C LEU A 83 34.89 26.07 -3.95
N PRO A 84 33.63 26.09 -4.44
CA PRO A 84 32.69 27.11 -4.06
C PRO A 84 32.50 27.14 -2.54
N GLU A 85 31.99 28.28 -2.03
CA GLU A 85 31.70 28.46 -0.61
C GLU A 85 30.92 27.24 -0.04
N HIS A 86 31.45 26.66 1.01
CA HIS A 86 30.96 25.43 1.63
C HIS A 86 31.31 25.38 3.11
N GLU A 87 30.70 24.42 3.81
CA GLU A 87 31.01 24.09 5.19
C GLU A 87 31.49 22.64 5.29
N ASN A 88 32.53 22.41 6.08
CA ASN A 88 33.00 21.06 6.37
C ASN A 88 32.41 20.54 7.67
N SER A 89 32.18 19.24 7.75
CA SER A 89 32.07 18.57 9.04
C SER A 89 33.41 18.65 9.80
N ASP A 90 33.39 18.24 11.08
CA ASP A 90 34.59 18.21 11.89
C ASP A 90 35.71 17.34 11.20
N LEU A 91 36.74 18.03 10.66
CA LEU A 91 37.85 17.40 9.97
C LEU A 91 38.95 16.87 10.93
N GLU A 92 38.83 17.13 12.23
CA GLU A 92 39.78 16.63 13.23
C GLU A 92 39.38 15.25 13.78
N ASN A 93 38.08 14.97 13.79
CA ASN A 93 37.48 13.75 14.35
C ASN A 93 36.75 12.90 13.30
N ILE A 94 37.37 12.67 12.13
CA ILE A 94 36.76 11.91 11.04
C ILE A 94 36.58 10.44 11.43
N LYS A 95 35.40 9.88 11.16
CA LYS A 95 35.13 8.45 11.32
C LYS A 95 34.82 7.83 9.95
N GLY A 96 35.85 7.57 9.18
CA GLY A 96 35.80 6.91 7.86
C GLY A 96 35.45 7.83 6.69
N SER A 97 34.60 8.84 6.88
CA SER A 97 34.28 9.87 5.87
C SER A 97 33.93 11.19 6.51
N PHE A 98 34.12 12.28 5.79
CA PHE A 98 33.69 13.63 6.16
C PHE A 98 32.71 14.18 5.11
N THR A 99 32.00 15.23 5.50
CA THR A 99 30.94 15.84 4.69
C THR A 99 31.33 17.26 4.31
N VAL A 100 31.09 17.60 3.05
CA VAL A 100 31.19 18.96 2.52
C VAL A 100 29.78 19.42 2.16
N SER A 101 29.27 20.45 2.81
CA SER A 101 27.91 20.95 2.67
C SER A 101 27.87 22.27 1.91
N PHE A 102 26.86 22.44 1.07
CA PHE A 102 26.64 23.65 0.26
C PHE A 102 25.24 24.20 0.53
N ASP A 103 25.09 25.51 0.50
CA ASP A 103 23.80 26.20 0.64
C ASP A 103 22.91 26.06 -0.61
N LYS A 104 23.54 25.77 -1.79
CA LYS A 104 22.86 25.63 -3.08
C LYS A 104 23.37 24.44 -3.88
N LEU A 105 22.46 23.82 -4.62
CA LEU A 105 22.78 22.69 -5.50
C LEU A 105 23.84 23.07 -6.54
N GLU A 106 23.75 24.28 -7.14
CA GLU A 106 24.68 24.74 -8.17
C GLU A 106 26.14 24.84 -7.66
N LYS A 107 26.32 25.16 -6.35
CA LYS A 107 27.66 25.16 -5.74
C LYS A 107 28.21 23.73 -5.63
N ARG A 108 27.38 22.78 -5.19
CA ARG A 108 27.77 21.35 -5.15
C ARG A 108 28.14 20.84 -6.56
N GLU A 109 27.30 21.13 -7.55
CA GLU A 109 27.56 20.67 -8.93
C GLU A 109 28.85 21.27 -9.52
N LYS A 110 29.22 22.51 -9.14
CA LYS A 110 30.51 23.11 -9.50
C LYS A 110 31.70 22.48 -8.77
N ALA A 111 31.50 21.97 -7.55
CA ALA A 111 32.55 21.29 -6.78
C ALA A 111 32.85 19.89 -7.34
N CYS A 112 31.89 19.19 -7.88
CA CYS A 112 32.05 17.82 -8.37
C CYS A 112 33.19 17.67 -9.42
N PRO A 113 33.26 18.46 -10.51
CA PRO A 113 34.34 18.34 -11.48
C PRO A 113 35.72 18.70 -10.88
N ILE A 114 35.79 19.60 -9.91
CA ILE A 114 37.07 19.96 -9.23
C ILE A 114 37.60 18.75 -8.46
N LEU A 115 36.70 18.08 -7.69
CA LEU A 115 37.05 16.85 -6.96
C LEU A 115 37.46 15.71 -7.91
N THR A 116 36.73 15.55 -9.01
CA THR A 116 37.01 14.53 -10.04
C THR A 116 38.40 14.77 -10.67
N ASN A 117 38.71 16.00 -11.05
CA ASN A 117 40.03 16.36 -11.61
C ASN A 117 41.18 16.14 -10.63
N ALA A 118 40.92 16.31 -9.34
CA ALA A 118 41.89 15.99 -8.27
C ALA A 118 41.92 14.48 -7.92
N MET A 119 41.23 13.63 -8.66
CA MET A 119 41.14 12.17 -8.44
C MET A 119 40.62 11.78 -7.05
N ILE A 120 39.81 12.65 -6.41
CA ILE A 120 39.15 12.41 -5.15
C ILE A 120 37.84 11.69 -5.45
N ARG A 121 37.64 10.46 -4.93
CA ARG A 121 36.39 9.75 -5.01
C ARG A 121 35.42 10.25 -3.95
N TYR A 122 34.21 10.57 -4.37
CA TYR A 122 33.17 11.10 -3.51
C TYR A 122 31.81 10.45 -3.81
N ARG A 123 30.84 10.71 -2.96
CA ARG A 123 29.42 10.38 -3.15
C ARG A 123 28.60 11.61 -2.82
N THR A 124 27.63 11.95 -3.66
CA THR A 124 26.69 13.04 -3.39
C THR A 124 25.55 12.57 -2.48
N GLY A 125 25.13 13.41 -1.56
CA GLY A 125 23.91 13.21 -0.77
C GLY A 125 22.66 13.51 -1.59
N LYS A 126 21.54 12.95 -1.16
CA LYS A 126 20.23 13.26 -1.73
C LYS A 126 19.85 14.71 -1.37
N THR A 127 19.31 15.42 -2.31
CA THR A 127 18.77 16.79 -2.14
C THR A 127 17.71 17.06 -3.19
N LEU A 128 16.93 18.14 -3.02
CA LEU A 128 15.97 18.54 -4.04
C LEU A 128 16.68 18.96 -5.32
N VAL A 129 16.18 18.45 -6.43
CA VAL A 129 16.57 18.85 -7.78
C VAL A 129 15.34 19.34 -8.55
N PRO A 130 15.52 20.24 -9.54
CA PRO A 130 14.40 20.63 -10.39
C PRO A 130 13.73 19.42 -11.04
N LEU A 131 12.39 19.37 -11.00
CA LEU A 131 11.63 18.28 -11.59
C LEU A 131 11.53 18.47 -13.10
N ARG A 132 12.05 17.56 -13.87
CA ARG A 132 11.92 17.56 -15.34
C ARG A 132 10.46 17.34 -15.74
N LEU A 133 9.93 18.20 -16.61
CA LEU A 133 8.54 18.14 -17.09
C LEU A 133 8.41 17.59 -18.51
N THR A 134 9.43 17.76 -19.35
CA THR A 134 9.40 17.36 -20.77
C THR A 134 10.55 16.44 -21.16
N GLY A 135 10.48 15.87 -22.32
CA GLY A 135 11.51 15.05 -22.94
C GLY A 135 11.57 15.25 -24.46
N ASN A 136 12.72 14.90 -25.02
CA ASN A 136 13.00 14.97 -26.45
C ASN A 136 12.71 13.60 -27.10
N ILE A 137 11.48 13.09 -26.96
CA ILE A 137 11.02 11.83 -27.52
C ILE A 137 9.87 12.09 -28.50
N GLU A 138 9.82 11.34 -29.58
CA GLU A 138 8.80 11.52 -30.62
C GLU A 138 7.42 11.04 -30.18
N TRP A 139 7.39 10.03 -29.31
CA TRP A 139 6.17 9.40 -28.85
C TRP A 139 5.70 9.98 -27.52
N GLY A 140 4.40 10.24 -27.39
CA GLY A 140 3.74 10.70 -26.18
C GLY A 140 2.90 11.97 -26.38
N VAL A 141 2.44 12.54 -25.26
CA VAL A 141 1.65 13.78 -25.25
C VAL A 141 2.57 14.97 -25.54
N LYS A 142 2.27 15.74 -26.60
CA LYS A 142 3.05 16.91 -26.93
C LYS A 142 2.87 18.03 -25.89
N ALA A 143 3.98 18.60 -25.47
CA ALA A 143 3.98 19.79 -24.63
C ALA A 143 3.44 21.01 -25.43
N PRO A 144 2.84 22.00 -24.76
CA PRO A 144 2.48 23.26 -25.41
C PRO A 144 3.71 23.87 -26.10
N LYS A 145 3.54 24.34 -27.33
CA LYS A 145 4.65 24.95 -28.09
C LYS A 145 4.89 26.38 -27.56
N LEU A 146 6.13 26.66 -27.16
CA LEU A 146 6.62 27.98 -26.90
C LEU A 146 7.35 28.51 -28.14
N GLU A 147 7.36 29.84 -28.32
CA GLU A 147 8.09 30.47 -29.43
C GLU A 147 9.57 30.11 -29.32
N ASP A 148 10.18 29.67 -30.43
CA ASP A 148 11.58 29.33 -30.59
C ASP A 148 12.06 27.99 -29.92
N GLU A 149 11.18 27.14 -29.45
CA GLU A 149 11.56 25.82 -28.89
C GLU A 149 11.25 24.65 -29.81
N GLU A 150 12.06 23.58 -29.70
CA GLU A 150 11.80 22.29 -30.35
C GLU A 150 10.48 21.69 -29.84
N ASP A 151 9.90 20.80 -30.64
CA ASP A 151 8.70 20.04 -30.25
C ASP A 151 9.02 19.07 -29.10
N LEU A 152 8.69 19.47 -27.89
CA LEU A 152 8.89 18.67 -26.68
C LEU A 152 7.68 17.77 -26.39
N THR A 153 7.92 16.68 -25.70
CA THR A 153 6.89 15.73 -25.24
C THR A 153 6.83 15.78 -23.71
N VAL A 154 5.62 15.75 -23.14
CA VAL A 154 5.46 15.66 -21.68
C VAL A 154 6.11 14.37 -21.18
N TRP A 155 6.94 14.49 -20.15
CA TRP A 155 7.60 13.32 -19.57
C TRP A 155 6.62 12.50 -18.72
N VAL A 156 6.83 11.19 -18.69
CA VAL A 156 5.91 10.24 -18.04
C VAL A 156 5.62 10.54 -16.57
N TRP A 157 6.60 11.03 -15.80
CA TRP A 157 6.38 11.28 -14.37
C TRP A 157 5.40 12.43 -14.10
N PRO A 158 5.55 13.63 -14.68
CA PRO A 158 4.52 14.67 -14.54
C PRO A 158 3.13 14.19 -14.98
N GLU A 159 3.03 13.43 -16.09
CA GLU A 159 1.77 12.86 -16.55
C GLU A 159 1.17 11.89 -15.52
N SER A 160 1.98 10.97 -14.97
CA SER A 160 1.55 9.98 -13.98
C SER A 160 1.04 10.62 -12.69
N LEU A 161 1.62 11.74 -12.25
CA LEU A 161 1.19 12.43 -11.02
C LEU A 161 -0.23 13.03 -11.13
N TRP A 162 -0.68 13.35 -12.35
CA TRP A 162 -2.03 13.85 -12.64
C TRP A 162 -3.02 12.76 -13.05
N ALA A 163 -2.56 11.57 -13.40
CA ALA A 163 -3.37 10.48 -13.92
C ALA A 163 -4.56 10.08 -13.01
N PRO A 164 -4.43 10.00 -11.66
CA PRO A 164 -5.55 9.65 -10.79
C PRO A 164 -6.73 10.64 -10.90
N ILE A 165 -6.44 11.94 -11.00
CA ILE A 165 -7.46 12.98 -11.23
C ILE A 165 -8.10 12.78 -12.61
N SER A 166 -7.29 12.52 -13.64
CA SER A 166 -7.78 12.28 -15.01
C SER A 166 -8.68 11.04 -15.07
N PHE A 167 -8.36 9.98 -14.34
CA PHE A 167 -9.21 8.78 -14.25
C PHE A 167 -10.53 9.07 -13.57
N THR A 168 -10.55 9.86 -12.49
CA THR A 168 -11.77 10.30 -11.82
C THR A 168 -12.65 11.11 -12.78
N LYS A 169 -12.07 12.07 -13.51
CA LYS A 169 -12.78 12.83 -14.54
C LYS A 169 -13.36 11.93 -15.64
N ALA A 170 -12.57 11.01 -16.16
CA ALA A 170 -13.00 10.07 -17.20
C ALA A 170 -14.13 9.14 -16.72
N TYR A 171 -14.10 8.73 -15.45
CA TYR A 171 -15.18 7.94 -14.84
C TYR A 171 -16.49 8.72 -14.84
N PHE A 172 -16.52 9.94 -14.32
CA PHE A 172 -17.74 10.74 -14.25
C PHE A 172 -18.27 11.12 -15.63
N LYS A 173 -17.37 11.45 -16.58
CA LYS A 173 -17.76 11.66 -17.97
C LYS A 173 -18.46 10.44 -18.57
N ARG A 174 -17.97 9.23 -18.35
CA ARG A 174 -18.61 7.99 -18.80
C ARG A 174 -19.96 7.75 -18.15
N LYS A 175 -20.18 8.24 -16.93
CA LYS A 175 -21.47 8.19 -16.22
C LYS A 175 -22.45 9.30 -16.64
N GLY A 176 -22.08 10.19 -17.57
CA GLY A 176 -22.90 11.32 -18.01
C GLY A 176 -23.10 12.38 -16.93
N MET A 177 -22.21 12.44 -15.94
CA MET A 177 -22.23 13.41 -14.86
C MET A 177 -21.52 14.72 -15.26
N SER A 178 -21.65 15.76 -14.42
CA SER A 178 -21.01 17.04 -14.63
C SER A 178 -19.49 16.93 -14.77
N ASP A 179 -18.90 17.76 -15.63
CA ASP A 179 -17.45 17.86 -15.81
C ASP A 179 -16.71 18.30 -14.53
N ASP A 180 -17.43 18.89 -13.57
CA ASP A 180 -16.89 19.34 -12.27
C ASP A 180 -17.10 18.32 -11.13
N GLU A 181 -17.77 17.20 -11.38
CA GLU A 181 -18.10 16.21 -10.34
C GLU A 181 -16.86 15.66 -9.62
N TRP A 182 -15.75 15.52 -10.34
CA TRP A 182 -14.47 15.08 -9.78
C TRP A 182 -13.95 15.98 -8.65
N LYS A 183 -14.29 17.27 -8.65
CA LYS A 183 -13.85 18.23 -7.63
C LYS A 183 -14.35 17.88 -6.23
N LYS A 184 -15.51 17.24 -6.12
CA LYS A 184 -16.04 16.77 -4.84
C LYS A 184 -15.10 15.79 -4.13
N TYR A 185 -14.32 15.03 -4.89
CA TYR A 185 -13.43 13.98 -4.36
C TYR A 185 -11.98 14.45 -4.20
N TRP A 186 -11.61 15.57 -4.84
CA TRP A 186 -10.23 16.03 -4.89
C TRP A 186 -10.04 17.46 -4.34
N CYS A 187 -11.10 18.26 -4.29
CA CYS A 187 -10.99 19.68 -3.99
C CYS A 187 -11.82 20.13 -2.78
N GLN A 188 -12.78 19.32 -2.29
CA GLN A 188 -13.51 19.68 -1.07
C GLN A 188 -12.60 19.54 0.15
N LYS A 189 -12.76 20.40 1.14
CA LYS A 189 -11.90 20.44 2.34
C LYS A 189 -11.91 19.16 3.15
N ASP A 190 -13.01 18.41 3.13
CA ASP A 190 -13.19 17.12 3.78
C ASP A 190 -12.86 15.92 2.88
N ALA A 191 -12.51 16.16 1.61
CA ALA A 191 -12.09 15.10 0.70
C ALA A 191 -10.76 14.49 1.17
N THR A 192 -10.70 13.16 1.28
CA THR A 192 -9.49 12.43 1.60
C THR A 192 -9.16 11.44 0.50
N VAL A 193 -7.98 11.59 -0.07
CA VAL A 193 -7.47 10.67 -1.10
C VAL A 193 -6.29 9.90 -0.54
N TYR A 194 -6.37 8.58 -0.56
CA TYR A 194 -5.30 7.67 -0.17
C TYR A 194 -4.60 7.13 -1.42
N GLN A 195 -3.28 7.25 -1.46
CA GLN A 195 -2.45 6.67 -2.53
C GLN A 195 -1.60 5.54 -1.98
N PHE A 196 -1.93 4.30 -2.38
CA PHE A 196 -1.13 3.13 -2.07
C PHE A 196 -0.02 2.96 -3.10
N ILE A 197 1.23 3.03 -2.67
CA ILE A 197 2.40 3.05 -3.55
C ILE A 197 3.51 2.12 -3.03
N GLY A 198 4.46 1.76 -3.90
CA GLY A 198 5.74 1.17 -3.49
C GLY A 198 6.67 2.26 -2.92
N GLN A 199 7.56 1.88 -2.02
CA GLN A 199 8.51 2.80 -1.37
C GLN A 199 9.40 3.56 -2.37
N ASP A 200 9.69 2.97 -3.51
CA ASP A 200 10.49 3.56 -4.58
C ASP A 200 9.79 4.72 -5.31
N ASN A 201 8.48 4.88 -5.10
CA ASN A 201 7.69 5.96 -5.66
C ASN A 201 7.44 7.13 -4.69
N ILE A 202 7.93 7.05 -3.43
CA ILE A 202 7.70 8.12 -2.43
C ILE A 202 8.25 9.46 -2.91
N TYR A 203 9.40 9.48 -3.59
CA TYR A 203 9.94 10.73 -4.14
C TYR A 203 8.94 11.42 -5.08
N PHE A 204 8.36 10.67 -6.02
CA PHE A 204 7.46 11.25 -7.00
C PHE A 204 6.12 11.68 -6.40
N TYR A 205 5.50 10.85 -5.57
CA TYR A 205 4.17 11.14 -5.00
C TYR A 205 4.24 11.98 -3.71
N GLY A 206 5.35 11.96 -2.97
CA GLY A 206 5.55 12.75 -1.76
C GLY A 206 6.26 14.08 -2.05
N VAL A 207 7.44 14.01 -2.69
CA VAL A 207 8.30 15.18 -2.85
C VAL A 207 7.96 15.99 -4.10
N ALA A 208 7.61 15.34 -5.23
CA ALA A 208 7.34 16.05 -6.47
C ALA A 208 5.86 16.42 -6.65
N GLN A 209 4.91 15.53 -6.38
CA GLN A 209 3.48 15.76 -6.55
C GLN A 209 2.95 16.88 -5.64
N MET A 210 3.35 16.87 -4.36
CA MET A 210 2.81 17.84 -3.38
C MET A 210 3.07 19.30 -3.79
N PRO A 211 4.30 19.69 -4.17
CA PRO A 211 4.54 21.04 -4.70
C PRO A 211 3.82 21.34 -5.99
N LEU A 212 3.67 20.39 -6.92
CA LEU A 212 2.89 20.60 -8.14
C LEU A 212 1.43 20.96 -7.83
N TRP A 213 0.86 20.35 -6.80
CA TRP A 213 -0.51 20.61 -6.37
C TRP A 213 -0.60 21.89 -5.55
N MET A 214 0.37 22.18 -4.67
CA MET A 214 0.46 23.47 -3.97
C MET A 214 0.59 24.64 -4.98
N ALA A 215 1.33 24.46 -6.07
CA ALA A 215 1.48 25.49 -7.09
C ALA A 215 0.14 25.91 -7.76
N GLN A 216 -0.89 25.03 -7.71
CA GLN A 216 -2.24 25.39 -8.20
C GLN A 216 -3.01 26.34 -7.27
N GLN A 217 -2.54 26.54 -6.04
CA GLN A 217 -3.16 27.46 -5.08
C GLN A 217 -2.89 28.94 -5.44
N GLY A 218 -1.89 29.21 -6.30
CA GLY A 218 -1.45 30.57 -6.64
C GLY A 218 -0.25 31.02 -5.79
N LYS A 219 0.56 31.93 -6.34
CA LYS A 219 1.87 32.30 -5.74
C LYS A 219 1.77 32.91 -4.33
N ASP A 220 0.68 33.60 -4.03
CA ASP A 220 0.52 34.37 -2.79
C ASP A 220 -0.19 33.60 -1.68
N HIS A 221 -0.61 32.34 -1.96
CA HIS A 221 -1.45 31.55 -1.07
C HIS A 221 -0.97 30.11 -0.91
N LEU A 222 0.33 29.87 -1.05
CA LEU A 222 0.91 28.54 -0.92
C LEU A 222 0.80 28.03 0.52
N SER A 223 0.17 26.86 0.71
CA SER A 223 -0.04 26.26 2.02
C SER A 223 -0.03 24.73 1.94
N ILE A 224 0.45 24.09 3.02
CA ILE A 224 0.30 22.65 3.20
C ILE A 224 -1.12 22.23 3.62
N HIS A 225 -1.99 23.21 3.89
CA HIS A 225 -3.40 23.03 4.22
C HIS A 225 -4.28 23.75 3.18
N PRO A 226 -4.57 23.10 2.03
CA PRO A 226 -5.39 23.68 0.98
C PRO A 226 -6.78 24.09 1.49
N GLU A 227 -7.29 25.20 0.96
CA GLU A 227 -8.65 25.66 1.23
C GLU A 227 -9.69 24.85 0.46
N ASP A 228 -10.97 25.06 0.80
CA ASP A 228 -12.07 24.46 0.06
C ASP A 228 -12.05 24.93 -1.41
N GLY A 229 -12.23 23.99 -2.33
CA GLY A 229 -12.13 24.25 -3.77
C GLY A 229 -10.71 24.10 -4.36
N GLN A 230 -9.66 24.03 -3.54
CA GLN A 230 -8.28 23.74 -3.95
C GLN A 230 -8.01 22.24 -3.93
N LEU A 231 -7.03 21.77 -4.73
CA LEU A 231 -6.59 20.37 -4.68
C LEU A 231 -6.09 20.01 -3.28
N GLN A 232 -6.72 19.03 -2.66
CA GLN A 232 -6.31 18.51 -1.35
C GLN A 232 -5.08 17.62 -1.48
N LEU A 233 -4.13 17.73 -0.55
CA LEU A 233 -2.95 16.87 -0.54
C LEU A 233 -3.34 15.44 -0.15
N THR A 234 -2.73 14.45 -0.80
CA THR A 234 -3.06 13.04 -0.57
C THR A 234 -2.33 12.45 0.63
N THR A 235 -2.94 11.43 1.23
CA THR A 235 -2.29 10.60 2.24
C THR A 235 -1.59 9.43 1.56
N LEU A 236 -0.26 9.35 1.68
CA LEU A 236 0.52 8.26 1.10
C LEU A 236 0.58 7.05 2.03
N VAL A 237 0.29 5.88 1.47
CA VAL A 237 0.43 4.59 2.15
C VAL A 237 1.48 3.78 1.39
N ALA A 238 2.76 3.93 1.78
CA ALA A 238 3.85 3.26 1.09
C ALA A 238 4.09 1.86 1.66
N ASN A 239 4.30 0.89 0.76
CA ASN A 239 4.71 -0.46 1.08
C ASN A 239 6.18 -0.67 0.72
N HIS A 240 6.88 -1.47 1.52
CA HIS A 240 8.16 -2.06 1.14
C HIS A 240 7.98 -3.07 0.00
N HIS A 241 9.08 -3.54 -0.56
CA HIS A 241 9.05 -4.47 -1.69
C HIS A 241 8.60 -5.88 -1.29
N ILE A 242 7.83 -6.51 -2.17
CA ILE A 242 7.67 -7.95 -2.18
C ILE A 242 8.86 -8.53 -2.96
N LEU A 243 9.62 -9.40 -2.31
CA LEU A 243 10.72 -10.13 -2.94
C LEU A 243 10.17 -11.46 -3.46
N PHE A 244 10.43 -11.80 -4.72
CA PHE A 244 10.10 -13.11 -5.24
C PHE A 244 11.31 -14.04 -5.08
N LEU A 245 11.15 -15.11 -4.31
CA LEU A 245 12.22 -16.05 -3.97
C LEU A 245 13.47 -15.32 -3.46
N ASP A 246 13.28 -14.43 -2.48
CA ASP A 246 14.31 -13.57 -1.85
C ASP A 246 15.00 -12.56 -2.77
N LYS A 247 14.55 -12.43 -4.03
CA LYS A 247 15.14 -11.50 -4.99
C LYS A 247 14.16 -10.37 -5.33
N LYS A 248 14.71 -9.17 -5.50
CA LYS A 248 13.90 -8.05 -6.02
C LYS A 248 13.42 -8.39 -7.42
N ALA A 249 12.10 -8.35 -7.61
CA ALA A 249 11.51 -8.55 -8.92
C ALA A 249 11.96 -7.45 -9.89
N SER A 250 12.47 -7.85 -11.05
CA SER A 250 12.84 -6.94 -12.13
C SER A 250 12.39 -7.53 -13.48
N SER A 251 11.87 -6.68 -14.34
CA SER A 251 11.51 -7.07 -15.71
C SER A 251 12.70 -7.54 -16.55
N SER A 252 13.93 -7.16 -16.13
CA SER A 252 15.19 -7.53 -16.77
C SER A 252 15.89 -8.73 -16.13
N SER A 253 15.33 -9.32 -15.04
CA SER A 253 15.91 -10.51 -14.41
C SER A 253 15.59 -11.78 -15.21
N GLU A 254 16.49 -12.79 -15.11
CA GLU A 254 16.27 -14.11 -15.71
C GLU A 254 15.03 -14.82 -15.13
N ILE A 255 14.83 -14.68 -13.81
CA ILE A 255 13.64 -15.18 -13.11
C ILE A 255 12.64 -14.03 -13.01
N LYS A 256 11.57 -14.12 -13.81
CA LYS A 256 10.46 -13.16 -13.75
C LYS A 256 9.51 -13.55 -12.63
N PRO A 257 9.02 -12.57 -11.84
CA PRO A 257 7.97 -12.84 -10.88
C PRO A 257 6.70 -13.29 -11.62
N PRO A 258 5.88 -14.16 -11.01
CA PRO A 258 4.62 -14.59 -11.61
C PRO A 258 3.66 -13.41 -11.76
N MET A 259 2.89 -13.43 -12.82
CA MET A 259 1.73 -12.55 -12.95
C MET A 259 0.61 -13.03 -12.02
N ALA A 260 -0.32 -12.14 -11.69
CA ALA A 260 -1.49 -12.53 -10.89
C ALA A 260 -2.27 -13.68 -11.54
N ALA A 261 -2.38 -13.69 -12.86
CA ALA A 261 -3.02 -14.77 -13.60
C ALA A 261 -2.32 -16.13 -13.43
N ASP A 262 -0.98 -16.15 -13.33
CA ASP A 262 -0.23 -17.39 -13.11
C ASP A 262 -0.51 -17.95 -11.72
N LEU A 263 -0.64 -17.09 -10.71
CA LEU A 263 -0.95 -17.49 -9.35
C LEU A 263 -2.36 -18.08 -9.22
N LEU A 264 -3.31 -17.57 -10.00
CA LEU A 264 -4.69 -18.08 -10.02
C LEU A 264 -4.81 -19.50 -10.62
N ASN A 265 -3.75 -20.07 -11.18
CA ASN A 265 -3.71 -21.49 -11.54
C ASN A 265 -3.53 -22.42 -10.32
N TYR A 266 -3.14 -21.90 -9.16
CA TYR A 266 -2.81 -22.65 -7.96
C TYR A 266 -3.60 -22.24 -6.73
N TYR A 267 -4.08 -20.99 -6.69
CA TYR A 267 -4.73 -20.40 -5.53
C TYR A 267 -6.02 -19.68 -5.91
N THR A 268 -6.97 -19.59 -5.01
CA THR A 268 -8.10 -18.68 -5.17
C THR A 268 -7.67 -17.23 -4.91
N ALA A 269 -8.44 -16.28 -5.44
CA ALA A 269 -8.22 -14.85 -5.17
C ALA A 269 -8.25 -14.54 -3.65
N ASP A 270 -9.20 -15.14 -2.92
CA ASP A 270 -9.32 -14.99 -1.47
C ASP A 270 -8.07 -15.47 -0.72
N GLN A 271 -7.50 -16.63 -1.12
CA GLN A 271 -6.27 -17.14 -0.53
C GLN A 271 -5.07 -16.21 -0.75
N LEU A 272 -4.91 -15.68 -1.97
CA LEU A 272 -3.85 -14.72 -2.29
C LEU A 272 -4.01 -13.41 -1.54
N ARG A 273 -5.24 -12.86 -1.46
CA ARG A 273 -5.53 -11.63 -0.72
C ARG A 273 -5.22 -11.78 0.76
N ALA A 274 -5.65 -12.87 1.39
CA ALA A 274 -5.34 -13.16 2.79
C ALA A 274 -3.83 -13.23 3.03
N HIS A 275 -3.09 -13.90 2.14
CA HIS A 275 -1.64 -13.99 2.24
C HIS A 275 -0.96 -12.62 2.08
N PHE A 276 -1.24 -11.88 1.01
CA PHE A 276 -0.59 -10.58 0.77
C PHE A 276 -0.88 -9.56 1.88
N LEU A 277 -2.09 -9.54 2.42
CA LEU A 277 -2.44 -8.65 3.54
C LEU A 277 -1.77 -9.08 4.86
N SER A 278 -1.41 -10.36 5.03
CA SER A 278 -0.66 -10.84 6.21
C SER A 278 0.81 -10.41 6.19
N LEU A 279 1.35 -10.02 5.02
CA LEU A 279 2.73 -9.57 4.92
C LEU A 279 2.89 -8.19 5.55
N ALA A 280 3.85 -8.05 6.46
CA ALA A 280 4.11 -6.79 7.17
C ALA A 280 4.83 -5.75 6.28
N LEU A 281 4.32 -5.50 5.06
CA LEU A 281 4.92 -4.63 4.05
C LEU A 281 5.00 -3.15 4.47
N GLY A 282 4.27 -2.76 5.50
CA GLY A 282 4.42 -1.44 6.12
C GLY A 282 5.73 -1.26 6.89
N ASN A 283 6.39 -2.36 7.27
CA ASN A 283 7.54 -2.36 8.17
C ASN A 283 8.86 -2.76 7.49
N LYS A 284 8.80 -3.69 6.52
CA LYS A 284 9.98 -4.22 5.83
C LYS A 284 9.62 -4.91 4.52
N SER A 285 10.62 -5.12 3.67
CA SER A 285 10.49 -6.02 2.52
C SER A 285 10.33 -7.46 2.97
N VAL A 286 9.44 -8.20 2.31
CA VAL A 286 9.09 -9.59 2.68
C VAL A 286 9.17 -10.47 1.45
N SER A 287 9.69 -11.69 1.64
CA SER A 287 9.77 -12.68 0.56
C SER A 287 8.41 -13.35 0.34
N PHE A 288 8.05 -13.50 -0.94
CA PHE A 288 6.92 -14.26 -1.42
C PHE A 288 7.44 -15.56 -2.04
N MET A 289 7.10 -16.69 -1.43
CA MET A 289 7.61 -18.02 -1.77
C MET A 289 6.46 -19.01 -2.00
N PRO A 290 5.68 -18.86 -3.10
CA PRO A 290 4.61 -19.82 -3.41
C PRO A 290 5.21 -21.16 -3.81
N GLN A 291 4.86 -22.25 -3.10
CA GLN A 291 5.45 -23.57 -3.33
C GLN A 291 5.37 -24.06 -4.78
N PRO A 292 4.22 -23.95 -5.49
CA PRO A 292 4.13 -24.45 -6.86
C PRO A 292 5.08 -23.77 -7.86
N LEU A 293 5.58 -22.57 -7.53
CA LEU A 293 6.45 -21.77 -8.38
C LEU A 293 7.87 -21.62 -7.81
N ASN A 294 8.17 -22.30 -6.72
CA ASN A 294 9.50 -22.32 -6.11
C ASN A 294 10.23 -23.62 -6.50
N PRO A 295 11.29 -23.55 -7.35
CA PRO A 295 12.03 -24.75 -7.76
C PRO A 295 12.74 -25.46 -6.59
N ASP A 296 13.01 -24.73 -5.50
CA ASP A 296 13.67 -25.26 -4.31
C ASP A 296 12.66 -25.63 -3.21
N ALA A 297 11.36 -25.69 -3.54
CA ALA A 297 10.31 -26.01 -2.57
C ALA A 297 10.48 -27.43 -2.00
N ASN A 298 10.44 -27.53 -0.68
CA ASN A 298 10.38 -28.81 0.01
C ASN A 298 8.92 -29.24 0.17
N SER A 299 8.55 -30.38 -0.42
CA SER A 299 7.18 -30.92 -0.36
C SER A 299 6.68 -31.20 1.06
N ASN A 300 7.58 -31.29 2.05
CA ASN A 300 7.24 -31.50 3.46
C ASN A 300 6.95 -30.19 4.21
N GLU A 301 7.26 -29.03 3.62
CA GLU A 301 6.97 -27.74 4.24
C GLU A 301 5.58 -27.23 3.81
N PRO A 302 4.84 -26.61 4.73
CA PRO A 302 3.54 -26.04 4.38
C PRO A 302 3.72 -24.86 3.43
N ASP A 303 2.86 -24.77 2.40
CA ASP A 303 2.79 -23.62 1.52
C ASP A 303 2.39 -22.37 2.32
N PRO A 304 3.22 -21.29 2.34
CA PRO A 304 2.93 -20.09 3.09
C PRO A 304 1.61 -19.41 2.69
N VAL A 305 1.23 -19.48 1.40
CA VAL A 305 -0.03 -18.91 0.90
C VAL A 305 -1.22 -19.65 1.49
N LEU A 306 -1.14 -20.98 1.53
CA LEU A 306 -2.21 -21.82 2.08
C LEU A 306 -2.32 -21.73 3.59
N ALA A 307 -1.23 -21.42 4.31
CA ALA A 307 -1.25 -21.26 5.76
C ALA A 307 -2.27 -20.19 6.19
N GLN A 308 -2.32 -19.06 5.52
CA GLN A 308 -3.31 -17.99 5.76
C GLN A 308 -4.70 -18.35 5.21
N GLY A 309 -4.75 -18.92 4.00
CA GLY A 309 -6.01 -19.36 3.39
C GLY A 309 -6.75 -20.41 4.21
N ASN A 310 -6.04 -21.26 4.95
CA ASN A 310 -6.60 -22.30 5.82
C ASN A 310 -7.44 -21.76 6.99
N LEU A 311 -7.20 -20.53 7.44
CA LEU A 311 -8.05 -19.89 8.43
C LEU A 311 -9.50 -19.85 7.94
N TYR A 312 -9.71 -19.49 6.68
CA TYR A 312 -11.02 -19.35 6.06
C TYR A 312 -11.54 -20.69 5.54
N THR A 313 -10.77 -21.39 4.71
CA THR A 313 -11.23 -22.61 4.04
C THR A 313 -11.41 -23.81 4.98
N ASN A 314 -10.78 -23.79 6.15
CA ASN A 314 -10.93 -24.86 7.14
C ASN A 314 -11.59 -24.37 8.45
N VAL A 315 -11.02 -23.35 9.11
CA VAL A 315 -11.45 -23.00 10.48
C VAL A 315 -12.82 -22.33 10.48
N LEU A 316 -12.94 -21.19 9.77
CA LEU A 316 -14.18 -20.43 9.69
C LEU A 316 -15.25 -21.21 8.94
N ASN A 317 -14.92 -21.79 7.79
CA ASN A 317 -15.83 -22.58 6.98
C ASN A 317 -16.48 -23.73 7.77
N ARG A 318 -15.70 -24.50 8.55
CA ARG A 318 -16.20 -25.58 9.38
C ARG A 318 -17.17 -25.09 10.44
N MET A 319 -16.87 -23.95 11.10
CA MET A 319 -17.75 -23.37 12.10
C MET A 319 -19.08 -22.94 11.47
N ILE A 320 -19.05 -22.19 10.35
CA ILE A 320 -20.25 -21.73 9.67
C ILE A 320 -21.14 -22.92 9.25
N ARG A 321 -20.53 -23.92 8.57
CA ARG A 321 -21.24 -25.14 8.17
C ARG A 321 -21.88 -25.85 9.37
N GLY A 322 -21.13 -25.94 10.48
CA GLY A 322 -21.65 -26.53 11.72
C GLY A 322 -22.89 -25.79 12.24
N CYS A 323 -22.87 -24.46 12.24
CA CYS A 323 -24.02 -23.63 12.62
C CYS A 323 -25.24 -23.90 11.71
N PHE A 324 -25.04 -23.91 10.39
CA PHE A 324 -26.12 -24.17 9.43
C PHE A 324 -26.71 -25.58 9.58
N TYR A 325 -25.88 -26.61 9.63
CA TYR A 325 -26.37 -27.99 9.82
C TYR A 325 -27.09 -28.20 11.16
N SER A 326 -26.61 -27.58 12.24
CA SER A 326 -27.29 -27.65 13.53
C SER A 326 -28.62 -26.90 13.51
N THR A 327 -28.72 -25.78 12.82
CA THR A 327 -29.98 -25.04 12.62
C THR A 327 -30.96 -25.86 11.79
N GLN A 328 -30.51 -26.53 10.73
CA GLN A 328 -31.34 -27.44 9.94
C GLN A 328 -31.83 -28.61 10.79
N LYS A 329 -30.95 -29.21 11.60
CA LYS A 329 -31.29 -30.37 12.43
C LYS A 329 -32.25 -30.07 13.57
N TYR A 330 -32.04 -28.97 14.29
CA TYR A 330 -32.75 -28.71 15.55
C TYR A 330 -33.86 -27.63 15.43
N PHE A 331 -33.82 -26.82 14.38
CA PHE A 331 -34.71 -25.64 14.23
C PHE A 331 -35.37 -25.55 12.83
N ASP A 332 -35.40 -26.65 12.09
CA ASP A 332 -35.95 -26.72 10.73
C ASP A 332 -35.45 -25.59 9.78
N GLY A 333 -34.21 -25.20 9.95
CA GLY A 333 -33.55 -24.14 9.18
C GLY A 333 -33.95 -22.70 9.59
N VAL A 334 -34.76 -22.54 10.63
CA VAL A 334 -35.09 -21.21 11.19
C VAL A 334 -33.96 -20.75 12.12
N LEU A 335 -33.45 -19.56 11.90
CA LEU A 335 -32.40 -18.95 12.71
C LEU A 335 -32.92 -18.76 14.16
N PRO A 336 -32.31 -19.43 15.19
CA PRO A 336 -32.73 -19.23 16.56
C PRO A 336 -32.31 -17.83 17.02
N TYR A 337 -33.28 -17.03 17.51
CA TYR A 337 -33.01 -15.69 18.00
C TYR A 337 -33.11 -15.59 19.54
N GLY A 338 -32.43 -14.61 20.11
CA GLY A 338 -32.38 -14.34 21.53
C GLY A 338 -31.27 -13.33 21.86
N GLU A 339 -31.01 -13.12 23.14
CA GLU A 339 -29.92 -12.27 23.58
C GLU A 339 -28.58 -12.98 23.44
N VAL A 340 -27.60 -12.28 22.84
CA VAL A 340 -26.22 -12.74 22.77
C VAL A 340 -25.56 -12.60 24.15
N THR A 341 -24.82 -13.61 24.55
CA THR A 341 -24.13 -13.63 25.86
C THR A 341 -23.18 -12.44 25.98
N ALA A 342 -23.21 -11.77 27.14
CA ALA A 342 -22.42 -10.55 27.39
C ALA A 342 -20.92 -10.70 27.14
N ASP A 343 -20.31 -11.83 27.52
CA ASP A 343 -18.91 -12.10 27.29
C ASP A 343 -18.58 -12.20 25.78
N VAL A 344 -19.49 -12.79 24.98
CA VAL A 344 -19.36 -12.91 23.52
C VAL A 344 -19.41 -11.53 22.87
N LYS A 345 -20.36 -10.68 23.28
CA LYS A 345 -20.44 -9.28 22.84
C LYS A 345 -19.17 -8.50 23.17
N ALA A 346 -18.75 -8.55 24.43
CA ALA A 346 -17.55 -7.83 24.88
C ALA A 346 -16.26 -8.26 24.15
N GLN A 347 -16.14 -9.55 23.80
CA GLN A 347 -15.02 -10.02 22.98
C GLN A 347 -15.07 -9.47 21.56
N ALA A 348 -16.26 -9.48 20.93
CA ALA A 348 -16.45 -8.96 19.59
C ALA A 348 -16.16 -7.45 19.52
N GLU A 349 -16.70 -6.67 20.47
CA GLU A 349 -16.49 -5.22 20.57
C GLU A 349 -15.00 -4.87 20.66
N ARG A 350 -14.24 -5.55 21.51
CA ARG A 350 -12.79 -5.36 21.61
C ARG A 350 -12.10 -5.64 20.27
N THR A 351 -12.50 -6.70 19.58
CA THR A 351 -11.91 -7.04 18.27
C THR A 351 -12.25 -5.99 17.22
N ILE A 352 -13.49 -5.53 17.18
CA ILE A 352 -13.97 -4.49 16.24
C ILE A 352 -13.18 -3.19 16.45
N LEU A 353 -13.02 -2.74 17.70
CA LEU A 353 -12.29 -1.50 18.02
C LEU A 353 -10.79 -1.61 17.68
N ASN A 354 -10.16 -2.77 17.94
CA ASN A 354 -8.77 -3.01 17.56
C ASN A 354 -8.62 -3.00 16.02
N TYR A 355 -9.50 -3.70 15.34
CA TYR A 355 -9.54 -3.74 13.87
C TYR A 355 -9.67 -2.34 13.27
N GLU A 356 -10.61 -1.53 13.75
CA GLU A 356 -10.80 -0.14 13.30
C GLU A 356 -9.53 0.69 13.51
N ASN A 357 -8.88 0.59 14.68
CA ASN A 357 -7.63 1.28 14.94
C ASN A 357 -6.50 0.83 14.00
N HIS A 358 -6.35 -0.47 13.73
CA HIS A 358 -5.35 -0.98 12.80
C HIS A 358 -5.65 -0.57 11.35
N MET A 359 -6.94 -0.54 10.94
CA MET A 359 -7.35 -0.02 9.63
C MET A 359 -6.99 1.45 9.47
N TYR A 360 -7.33 2.28 10.47
CA TYR A 360 -6.99 3.71 10.46
C TYR A 360 -5.47 3.96 10.33
N ARG A 361 -4.64 3.08 10.90
CA ARG A 361 -3.18 3.16 10.87
C ARG A 361 -2.55 2.44 9.68
N PHE A 362 -3.33 1.82 8.81
CA PHE A 362 -2.87 0.98 7.70
C PHE A 362 -1.96 -0.18 8.12
N GLU A 363 -2.15 -0.72 9.30
CA GLU A 363 -1.43 -1.88 9.83
C GLU A 363 -2.11 -3.18 9.38
N LEU A 364 -2.17 -3.42 8.05
CA LEU A 364 -2.98 -4.47 7.43
C LEU A 364 -2.65 -5.87 7.93
N HIS A 365 -1.38 -6.15 8.25
CA HIS A 365 -0.97 -7.43 8.83
C HIS A 365 -1.54 -7.65 10.24
N GLN A 366 -1.76 -6.58 11.02
CA GLN A 366 -2.39 -6.68 12.34
C GLN A 366 -3.88 -7.02 12.22
N ILE A 367 -4.54 -6.54 11.18
CA ILE A 367 -5.92 -6.93 10.86
C ILE A 367 -6.03 -8.44 10.69
N ILE A 368 -5.10 -9.06 9.96
CA ILE A 368 -5.07 -10.51 9.77
C ILE A 368 -4.84 -11.23 11.11
N ASN A 369 -4.00 -10.70 11.99
CA ASN A 369 -3.78 -11.25 13.33
C ASN A 369 -5.04 -11.17 14.21
N ASP A 370 -5.76 -10.03 14.16
CA ASP A 370 -7.03 -9.87 14.88
C ASP A 370 -8.07 -10.89 14.37
N LEU A 371 -8.18 -11.04 13.06
CA LEU A 371 -9.08 -12.00 12.42
C LEU A 371 -8.71 -13.45 12.79
N ASP A 372 -7.43 -13.81 12.73
CA ASP A 372 -6.97 -15.17 13.12
C ASP A 372 -7.36 -15.47 14.56
N SER A 373 -7.07 -14.53 15.47
CA SER A 373 -7.38 -14.68 16.89
C SER A 373 -8.88 -14.81 17.13
N TYR A 374 -9.68 -13.96 16.52
CA TYR A 374 -11.14 -13.95 16.68
C TYR A 374 -11.78 -15.21 16.10
N ILE A 375 -11.46 -15.58 14.88
CA ILE A 375 -12.00 -16.75 14.18
C ILE A 375 -11.64 -18.05 14.92
N ARG A 376 -10.41 -18.17 15.42
CA ARG A 376 -10.00 -19.36 16.21
C ARG A 376 -10.72 -19.42 17.54
N ASN A 377 -10.94 -18.30 18.21
CA ASN A 377 -11.71 -18.26 19.45
C ASN A 377 -13.18 -18.62 19.21
N ALA A 378 -13.79 -18.10 18.16
CA ALA A 378 -15.14 -18.46 17.75
C ALA A 378 -15.26 -19.96 17.42
N SER A 379 -14.31 -20.51 16.66
CA SER A 379 -14.26 -21.93 16.35
C SER A 379 -14.08 -22.83 17.58
N LYS A 380 -13.28 -22.40 18.57
CA LYS A 380 -13.13 -23.10 19.87
C LYS A 380 -14.43 -23.06 20.66
N PHE A 381 -15.09 -21.91 20.71
CA PHE A 381 -16.40 -21.77 21.37
C PHE A 381 -17.40 -22.74 20.75
N TRP A 382 -17.51 -22.77 19.43
CA TRP A 382 -18.39 -23.70 18.72
C TRP A 382 -18.05 -25.16 19.03
N SER A 383 -16.81 -25.56 18.88
CA SER A 383 -16.36 -26.95 19.13
C SER A 383 -16.62 -27.44 20.56
N LYS A 384 -16.55 -26.53 21.54
CA LYS A 384 -16.80 -26.86 22.95
C LYS A 384 -18.28 -27.03 23.27
N ASN A 385 -19.16 -26.23 22.64
CA ASN A 385 -20.55 -26.10 23.06
C ASN A 385 -21.55 -26.78 22.10
N SER A 386 -21.17 -27.05 20.84
CA SER A 386 -22.08 -27.56 19.80
C SER A 386 -22.66 -28.94 20.05
N ASN A 387 -22.02 -29.75 20.91
CA ASN A 387 -22.49 -31.10 21.27
C ASN A 387 -23.44 -31.09 22.48
N ASN A 388 -23.64 -29.96 23.13
CA ASN A 388 -24.57 -29.85 24.25
C ASN A 388 -25.97 -29.48 23.73
N GLU A 389 -26.83 -30.53 23.56
CA GLU A 389 -28.17 -30.34 22.99
C GLU A 389 -29.08 -29.49 23.89
N GLU A 390 -28.90 -29.53 25.21
CA GLU A 390 -29.68 -28.72 26.16
C GLU A 390 -29.47 -27.20 25.94
N ASN A 391 -28.26 -26.80 25.56
CA ASN A 391 -27.89 -25.41 25.38
C ASN A 391 -27.70 -25.04 23.92
N ILE A 392 -28.05 -25.91 22.96
CA ILE A 392 -27.75 -25.68 21.53
C ILE A 392 -28.39 -24.41 21.00
N ARG A 393 -29.54 -23.99 21.51
CA ARG A 393 -30.22 -22.74 21.12
C ARG A 393 -29.32 -21.53 21.43
N GLN A 394 -28.88 -21.40 22.68
CA GLN A 394 -27.99 -20.28 23.08
C GLN A 394 -26.65 -20.35 22.38
N THR A 395 -26.09 -21.56 22.22
CA THR A 395 -24.84 -21.78 21.48
C THR A 395 -24.95 -21.27 20.03
N LEU A 396 -26.07 -21.52 19.35
CA LEU A 396 -26.29 -21.02 17.98
C LEU A 396 -26.51 -19.51 17.93
N ILE A 397 -27.22 -18.93 18.90
CA ILE A 397 -27.39 -17.47 19.01
C ILE A 397 -26.02 -16.82 19.08
N ASP A 398 -25.17 -17.23 19.99
CA ASP A 398 -23.83 -16.70 20.18
C ASP A 398 -22.93 -16.96 18.96
N ALA A 399 -23.00 -18.18 18.39
CA ALA A 399 -22.19 -18.56 17.25
C ALA A 399 -22.54 -17.78 15.97
N PHE A 400 -23.82 -17.55 15.67
CA PHE A 400 -24.21 -16.74 14.52
C PHE A 400 -23.83 -15.27 14.68
N TYR A 401 -23.84 -14.72 15.89
CA TYR A 401 -23.30 -13.40 16.16
C TYR A 401 -21.79 -13.35 15.85
N MET A 402 -21.03 -14.34 16.36
CA MET A 402 -19.59 -14.46 16.07
C MET A 402 -19.32 -14.64 14.57
N VAL A 403 -20.13 -15.46 13.86
CA VAL A 403 -20.04 -15.64 12.40
C VAL A 403 -20.25 -14.31 11.69
N ARG A 404 -21.28 -13.56 12.09
CA ARG A 404 -21.52 -12.24 11.48
C ARG A 404 -20.33 -11.31 11.64
N VAL A 405 -19.81 -11.14 12.87
CA VAL A 405 -18.66 -10.27 13.12
C VAL A 405 -17.45 -10.73 12.33
N ALA A 406 -17.12 -12.04 12.36
CA ALA A 406 -16.02 -12.59 11.57
C ALA A 406 -16.19 -12.32 10.08
N THR A 407 -17.40 -12.48 9.54
CA THR A 407 -17.70 -12.30 8.12
C THR A 407 -17.58 -10.82 7.71
N VAL A 408 -18.13 -9.90 8.50
CA VAL A 408 -18.04 -8.46 8.20
C VAL A 408 -16.58 -7.98 8.23
N LEU A 409 -15.83 -8.33 9.28
CA LEU A 409 -14.42 -7.93 9.39
C LEU A 409 -13.54 -8.59 8.33
N SER A 410 -13.90 -9.79 7.85
CA SER A 410 -13.17 -10.50 6.80
C SER A 410 -13.52 -10.06 5.38
N HIS A 411 -14.63 -9.37 5.18
CA HIS A 411 -15.13 -9.00 3.84
C HIS A 411 -14.12 -8.25 2.98
N PRO A 412 -13.36 -7.25 3.50
CA PRO A 412 -12.31 -6.60 2.72
C PRO A 412 -11.14 -7.52 2.34
N VAL A 413 -10.98 -8.65 3.04
CA VAL A 413 -9.88 -9.61 2.82
C VAL A 413 -10.31 -10.73 1.86
N VAL A 414 -11.43 -11.39 2.14
CA VAL A 414 -11.95 -12.58 1.45
C VAL A 414 -13.41 -12.38 1.04
N PRO A 415 -13.70 -11.50 0.08
CA PRO A 415 -15.05 -11.07 -0.24
C PRO A 415 -15.97 -12.20 -0.69
N ASP A 416 -15.49 -13.12 -1.55
CA ASP A 416 -16.33 -14.16 -2.16
C ASP A 416 -17.00 -15.05 -1.13
N GLY A 417 -16.23 -15.55 -0.16
CA GLY A 417 -16.76 -16.39 0.91
C GLY A 417 -17.69 -15.63 1.87
N CYS A 418 -17.37 -14.37 2.14
CA CYS A 418 -18.19 -13.50 3.00
C CYS A 418 -19.54 -13.19 2.38
N GLU A 419 -19.58 -12.85 1.10
CA GLU A 419 -20.82 -12.58 0.37
C GLU A 419 -21.71 -13.81 0.29
N LYS A 420 -21.12 -14.98 -0.02
CA LYS A 420 -21.84 -16.26 0.01
C LYS A 420 -22.45 -16.54 1.39
N THR A 421 -21.72 -16.26 2.47
CA THR A 421 -22.22 -16.43 3.85
C THR A 421 -23.44 -15.51 4.10
N CYS A 422 -23.36 -14.25 3.69
CA CYS A 422 -24.46 -13.28 3.82
C CYS A 422 -25.71 -13.72 3.03
N ASP A 423 -25.54 -14.18 1.79
CA ASP A 423 -26.62 -14.69 0.94
C ASP A 423 -27.34 -15.88 1.57
N TYR A 424 -26.57 -16.80 2.18
CA TYR A 424 -27.14 -17.97 2.87
C TYR A 424 -27.85 -17.61 4.17
N LEU A 425 -27.43 -16.52 4.83
CA LEU A 425 -28.14 -15.94 5.97
C LEU A 425 -29.41 -15.20 5.54
N ARG A 426 -29.65 -14.94 4.25
CA ARG A 426 -30.79 -14.17 3.70
C ARG A 426 -30.93 -12.78 4.31
N ILE A 427 -29.81 -12.11 4.50
CA ILE A 427 -29.79 -10.72 4.98
C ILE A 427 -29.36 -9.82 3.82
N ASP A 428 -29.97 -8.64 3.74
CA ASP A 428 -29.57 -7.63 2.77
C ASP A 428 -28.10 -7.27 2.92
N ARG A 429 -27.33 -7.31 1.81
CA ARG A 429 -25.87 -7.11 1.82
C ARG A 429 -25.48 -5.72 2.30
N ASP A 430 -26.23 -4.68 1.90
CA ASP A 430 -25.93 -3.31 2.29
C ASP A 430 -26.12 -3.11 3.80
N LYS A 431 -27.16 -3.74 4.37
CA LYS A 431 -27.37 -3.74 5.83
C LYS A 431 -26.30 -4.58 6.56
N PHE A 432 -25.95 -5.76 6.01
CA PHE A 432 -25.05 -6.71 6.67
C PHE A 432 -23.61 -6.21 6.75
N PHE A 433 -23.10 -5.64 5.65
CA PHE A 433 -21.72 -5.16 5.56
C PHE A 433 -21.53 -3.68 5.93
N SER A 434 -22.61 -2.93 6.20
CA SER A 434 -22.49 -1.53 6.64
C SER A 434 -21.75 -1.44 7.97
N TRP A 435 -20.73 -0.58 8.03
CA TRP A 435 -19.96 -0.32 9.24
C TRP A 435 -20.83 0.31 10.35
N ASP A 436 -21.84 1.09 9.99
CA ASP A 436 -22.82 1.67 10.93
C ASP A 436 -23.61 0.62 11.72
N ASN A 437 -23.64 -0.59 11.17
CA ASN A 437 -24.33 -1.72 11.79
C ASN A 437 -23.39 -2.69 12.52
N ILE A 438 -22.08 -2.41 12.59
CA ILE A 438 -21.08 -3.40 13.05
C ILE A 438 -21.35 -3.92 14.48
N PHE A 439 -21.84 -3.07 15.37
CA PHE A 439 -22.16 -3.42 16.76
C PHE A 439 -23.55 -4.01 16.96
N LYS A 440 -24.41 -4.00 15.93
CA LYS A 440 -25.75 -4.57 16.02
C LYS A 440 -25.71 -6.08 16.03
N ASP A 441 -26.65 -6.69 16.74
CA ASP A 441 -26.86 -8.12 16.67
C ASP A 441 -27.41 -8.52 15.29
N ILE A 442 -27.12 -9.74 14.84
CA ILE A 442 -27.62 -10.24 13.55
C ILE A 442 -29.16 -10.14 13.45
N TYR A 443 -29.83 -10.30 14.56
CA TYR A 443 -31.30 -10.25 14.66
C TYR A 443 -31.90 -8.85 14.50
N GLU A 444 -31.10 -7.81 14.70
CA GLU A 444 -31.53 -6.43 14.45
C GLU A 444 -31.54 -6.07 12.96
N LEU A 445 -30.93 -6.91 12.13
CA LEU A 445 -30.86 -6.76 10.68
C LEU A 445 -31.97 -7.54 9.95
N ILE A 446 -32.80 -8.28 10.71
CA ILE A 446 -33.84 -9.17 10.20
C ILE A 446 -35.23 -8.63 10.58
N ASP A 447 -36.16 -8.60 9.62
CA ASP A 447 -37.49 -8.07 9.82
C ASP A 447 -38.40 -9.07 10.58
N ASP A 448 -38.44 -10.35 10.16
CA ASP A 448 -39.20 -11.44 10.84
C ASP A 448 -38.24 -12.35 11.63
N LYS A 449 -38.01 -12.01 12.90
CA LYS A 449 -37.09 -12.72 13.76
C LYS A 449 -37.56 -14.12 14.15
N GLU A 450 -38.86 -14.38 14.16
CA GLU A 450 -39.42 -15.67 14.60
C GLU A 450 -39.39 -16.73 13.50
N ASN A 451 -39.50 -16.30 12.22
CA ASN A 451 -39.60 -17.21 11.09
C ASN A 451 -38.47 -17.03 10.05
N HIS A 452 -37.37 -16.40 10.42
CA HIS A 452 -36.26 -16.15 9.49
C HIS A 452 -35.59 -17.46 9.12
N LYS A 453 -35.93 -17.98 7.95
CA LYS A 453 -35.38 -19.24 7.44
C LYS A 453 -34.13 -19.03 6.62
N LEU A 454 -33.03 -19.71 6.98
CA LEU A 454 -31.76 -19.70 6.26
C LEU A 454 -31.90 -20.46 4.93
N VAL A 455 -30.93 -20.19 4.00
CA VAL A 455 -30.79 -21.05 2.81
C VAL A 455 -30.34 -22.44 3.26
N GLU A 456 -30.91 -23.47 2.71
CA GLU A 456 -30.52 -24.86 2.99
C GLU A 456 -29.07 -25.10 2.52
N LEU A 457 -28.21 -25.51 3.43
CA LEU A 457 -26.83 -25.89 3.12
C LEU A 457 -26.80 -27.38 2.73
N LYS A 458 -26.40 -27.64 1.48
CA LYS A 458 -26.26 -29.01 0.95
C LYS A 458 -25.02 -29.68 1.53
N GLU A 459 -24.97 -31.01 1.46
CA GLU A 459 -23.79 -31.77 1.84
C GLU A 459 -22.56 -31.33 1.06
N LYS A 460 -21.42 -31.25 1.78
CA LYS A 460 -20.10 -30.87 1.22
C LYS A 460 -20.04 -29.48 0.56
N GLU A 461 -21.04 -28.64 0.78
CA GLU A 461 -20.98 -27.27 0.29
C GLU A 461 -20.13 -26.40 1.21
N ASP A 462 -19.21 -25.63 0.63
CA ASP A 462 -18.28 -24.74 1.32
C ASP A 462 -18.61 -23.28 1.02
N PHE A 463 -18.48 -22.41 2.03
CA PHE A 463 -18.56 -20.97 1.89
C PHE A 463 -17.25 -20.41 1.35
N TYR A 464 -16.13 -20.86 1.91
CA TYR A 464 -14.77 -20.50 1.50
C TYR A 464 -14.12 -21.69 0.78
N VAL A 465 -13.98 -21.60 -0.52
CA VAL A 465 -13.53 -22.72 -1.35
C VAL A 465 -12.02 -22.80 -1.48
N LYS A 466 -11.52 -24.03 -1.60
CA LYS A 466 -10.13 -24.31 -1.98
C LYS A 466 -10.00 -24.28 -3.49
N HIS A 467 -8.81 -23.92 -3.99
CA HIS A 467 -8.54 -24.05 -5.43
C HIS A 467 -8.53 -25.53 -5.85
N PRO A 468 -9.05 -25.88 -7.04
CA PRO A 468 -9.10 -27.28 -7.53
C PRO A 468 -7.76 -28.03 -7.47
N SER A 469 -6.62 -27.33 -7.75
CA SER A 469 -5.28 -27.92 -7.69
C SER A 469 -4.86 -28.42 -6.29
N GLN A 470 -5.58 -28.03 -5.22
CA GLN A 470 -5.29 -28.39 -3.84
C GLN A 470 -6.01 -29.68 -3.40
N PHE A 471 -6.86 -30.22 -4.24
CA PHE A 471 -7.42 -31.56 -4.01
C PHE A 471 -6.43 -32.59 -4.54
N ARG A 472 -6.13 -33.62 -3.71
CA ARG A 472 -5.31 -34.75 -4.18
C ARG A 472 -6.03 -35.36 -5.38
N GLN A 473 -5.32 -35.48 -6.50
CA GLN A 473 -5.74 -36.38 -7.56
C GLN A 473 -5.48 -37.78 -7.03
N ASP A 474 -6.56 -38.50 -6.67
CA ASP A 474 -6.49 -39.93 -6.30
C ASP A 474 -6.07 -40.74 -7.51
#